data_b6fca6ab2689371ff1a56586183f0523
#
_entry.id   b6fca6ab2689371ff1a56586183f0523
#
_cell.length_a   1.000
_cell.length_b   1.000
_cell.length_c   1.000
_cell.angle_alpha   90.00
_cell.angle_beta   90.00
_cell.angle_gamma   90.00
#
_symmetry.space_group_name_H-M   'P 1'
#
loop_
_entity.id
_entity.type
_entity.pdbx_description
1 polymer ?
#
loop_
_entity_poly.entity_id
_entity_poly.type
_entity_poly.pdbx_seq_one_letter_code
_entity_poly.pdbx_strand_id
1 'polypeptide(L)' 'MKYIIMDYKDGDCFTTEFESKEEALQEAEGQWEHLTRYDQKHRTEFYVLESVNPDEEAPDHYDGNIVKRWK' A
#
# COMPACT_ATOMS: atom_id res chain seq x y z
N MET A 1 5.79 -14.33 -3.99
CA MET A 1 5.88 -12.88 -4.11
C MET A 1 4.66 -12.26 -3.45
N LYS A 2 4.86 -11.21 -2.67
CA LYS A 2 3.75 -10.55 -1.96
C LYS A 2 3.51 -9.17 -2.52
N TYR A 3 2.26 -8.74 -2.42
CA TYR A 3 1.82 -7.41 -2.83
C TYR A 3 1.30 -6.70 -1.59
N ILE A 4 1.77 -5.49 -1.35
CA ILE A 4 1.53 -4.79 -0.11
C ILE A 4 0.92 -3.43 -0.39
N ILE A 5 -0.21 -3.14 0.28
CA ILE A 5 -0.77 -1.80 0.29
C ILE A 5 0.03 -1.00 1.30
N MET A 6 0.63 0.09 0.84
CA MET A 6 1.38 1.02 1.68
C MET A 6 0.56 2.28 1.85
N ASP A 7 0.08 2.50 3.08
CA ASP A 7 -0.76 3.66 3.41
C ASP A 7 -0.04 4.51 4.45
N TYR A 8 0.46 5.65 4.01
CA TYR A 8 1.18 6.61 4.88
C TYR A 8 0.25 7.75 5.27
N LYS A 9 0.05 7.89 6.57
CA LYS A 9 -0.79 8.94 7.12
C LYS A 9 -0.14 9.51 8.37
N ASP A 10 0.08 10.82 8.40
CA ASP A 10 0.57 11.56 9.57
C ASP A 10 1.82 10.95 10.22
N GLY A 11 2.74 10.46 9.41
CA GLY A 11 3.97 9.83 9.90
C GLY A 11 3.85 8.35 10.21
N ASP A 12 2.64 7.80 10.19
CA ASP A 12 2.41 6.37 10.39
C ASP A 12 2.29 5.65 9.05
N CYS A 13 2.72 4.41 9.03
CA CYS A 13 2.60 3.56 7.85
C CYS A 13 1.76 2.34 8.21
N PHE A 14 0.66 2.16 7.49
CA PHE A 14 -0.21 1.00 7.63
C PHE A 14 -0.01 0.11 6.41
N THR A 15 0.26 -1.17 6.65
CA THR A 15 0.52 -2.12 5.58
C THR A 15 -0.47 -3.28 5.60
N THR A 16 -0.87 -3.72 4.43
CA THR A 16 -1.72 -4.90 4.27
C THR A 16 -1.12 -5.77 3.17
N GLU A 17 -0.89 -7.03 3.48
CA GLU A 17 -0.25 -7.97 2.55
C GLU A 17 -1.28 -8.81 1.80
N PHE A 18 -0.99 -9.05 0.52
CA PHE A 18 -1.78 -9.91 -0.35
C PHE A 18 -0.85 -10.82 -1.14
N GLU A 19 -1.34 -11.99 -1.50
CA GLU A 19 -0.58 -12.91 -2.34
C GLU A 19 -0.87 -12.71 -3.83
N SER A 20 -1.94 -12.00 -4.16
CA SER A 20 -2.36 -11.71 -5.52
C SER A 20 -2.29 -10.22 -5.82
N LYS A 21 -1.70 -9.88 -6.96
CA LYS A 21 -1.63 -8.51 -7.45
C LYS A 21 -3.04 -7.92 -7.65
N GLU A 22 -3.94 -8.72 -8.22
CA GLU A 22 -5.31 -8.27 -8.48
C GLU A 22 -6.06 -7.97 -7.21
N GLU A 23 -5.92 -8.82 -6.19
CA GLU A 23 -6.55 -8.59 -4.90
C GLU A 23 -6.03 -7.31 -4.25
N ALA A 24 -4.72 -7.11 -4.28
CA ALA A 24 -4.10 -5.92 -3.71
C ALA A 24 -4.61 -4.65 -4.40
N LEU A 25 -4.65 -4.66 -5.73
CA LEU A 25 -5.10 -3.51 -6.51
C LEU A 25 -6.58 -3.20 -6.27
N GLN A 26 -7.42 -4.23 -6.26
CA GLN A 26 -8.85 -4.05 -6.00
C GLN A 26 -9.11 -3.50 -4.60
N GLU A 27 -8.44 -4.06 -3.62
CA GLU A 27 -8.60 -3.62 -2.24
C GLU A 27 -8.10 -2.18 -2.06
N ALA A 28 -6.93 -1.86 -2.61
CA ALA A 28 -6.37 -0.52 -2.54
C ALA A 28 -7.28 0.50 -3.21
N GLU A 29 -7.80 0.18 -4.39
CA GLU A 29 -8.70 1.07 -5.10
C GLU A 29 -9.98 1.32 -4.31
N GLY A 30 -10.56 0.26 -3.73
CA GLY A 30 -11.73 0.36 -2.88
C GLY A 30 -11.48 1.22 -1.66
N GLN A 31 -10.36 1.02 -0.98
CA GLN A 31 -9.98 1.83 0.18
C GLN A 31 -9.81 3.31 -0.20
N TRP A 32 -9.13 3.57 -1.31
CA TRP A 32 -8.92 4.94 -1.78
C TRP A 32 -10.23 5.65 -2.12
N GLU A 33 -11.14 4.97 -2.80
CA GLU A 33 -12.44 5.52 -3.16
C GLU A 33 -13.33 5.76 -1.95
N HIS A 34 -13.18 4.96 -0.89
CA HIS A 34 -13.94 5.15 0.36
C HIS A 34 -13.43 6.33 1.19
N LEU A 35 -12.23 6.80 0.93
CA LEU A 35 -11.69 7.94 1.64
C LEU A 35 -12.41 9.21 1.17
N THR A 36 -12.73 10.09 2.12
CA THR A 36 -13.23 11.41 1.79
C THR A 36 -12.10 12.22 1.17
N ARG A 37 -12.42 13.36 0.55
CA ARG A 37 -11.39 14.25 0.02
C ARG A 37 -10.43 14.71 1.11
N TYR A 38 -10.97 14.94 2.30
CA TYR A 38 -10.17 15.30 3.46
C TYR A 38 -9.16 14.20 3.78
N ASP A 39 -9.62 12.97 3.87
CA ASP A 39 -8.76 11.83 4.19
C ASP A 39 -7.71 11.59 3.11
N GLN A 40 -8.08 11.70 1.83
CA GLN A 40 -7.13 11.56 0.73
C GLN A 40 -6.05 12.64 0.79
N LYS A 41 -6.44 13.85 1.14
CA LYS A 41 -5.51 14.98 1.26
C LYS A 41 -4.52 14.76 2.40
N HIS A 42 -4.96 14.12 3.48
CA HIS A 42 -4.13 13.86 4.64
C HIS A 42 -3.23 12.64 4.50
N ARG A 43 -3.41 11.84 3.45
CA ARG A 43 -2.45 10.77 3.13
C ARG A 43 -1.19 11.38 2.56
N THR A 44 -0.04 10.94 3.07
CA THR A 44 1.27 11.34 2.53
C THR A 44 1.56 10.56 1.27
N GLU A 45 1.34 9.25 1.31
CA GLU A 45 1.49 8.35 0.17
C GLU A 45 0.50 7.21 0.27
N PHE A 46 0.08 6.69 -0.86
CA PHE A 46 -0.80 5.53 -0.94
C PHE A 46 -0.52 4.77 -2.22
N TYR A 47 0.04 3.56 -2.09
CA TYR A 47 0.42 2.78 -3.25
C TYR A 47 0.44 1.29 -2.95
N VAL A 48 0.52 0.48 -4.01
CA VAL A 48 0.74 -0.97 -3.91
C VAL A 48 2.17 -1.27 -4.35
N LEU A 49 2.87 -2.03 -3.53
CA LEU A 49 4.25 -2.44 -3.75
C LEU A 49 4.30 -3.93 -4.04
N GLU A 50 5.09 -4.31 -5.04
CA GLU A 50 5.41 -5.71 -5.29
C GLU A 50 6.72 -6.01 -4.55
N SER A 51 6.63 -6.85 -3.51
CA SER A 51 7.80 -7.14 -2.67
C SER A 51 8.68 -8.20 -3.29
N VAL A 52 9.97 -7.92 -3.36
CA VAL A 52 10.97 -8.89 -3.84
C VAL A 52 11.58 -9.70 -2.71
N ASN A 53 11.39 -9.27 -1.45
CA ASN A 53 11.91 -9.95 -0.26
C ASN A 53 10.78 -10.25 0.72
N PRO A 54 9.95 -11.27 0.43
CA PRO A 54 8.77 -11.56 1.26
C PRO A 54 9.10 -12.04 2.67
N ASP A 55 10.35 -12.40 2.95
CA ASP A 55 10.79 -12.91 4.25
C ASP A 55 11.37 -11.82 5.17
N GLU A 56 11.40 -10.58 4.74
CA GLU A 56 11.85 -9.50 5.61
C GLU A 56 10.84 -9.21 6.71
N GLU A 57 11.35 -9.18 7.94
CA GLU A 57 10.52 -8.98 9.13
C GLU A 57 10.24 -7.51 9.44
N ALA A 58 10.92 -6.59 8.79
CA ALA A 58 10.75 -5.17 9.06
C ALA A 58 9.64 -4.57 8.19
N PRO A 59 8.48 -4.24 8.78
CA PRO A 59 7.33 -3.74 7.99
C PRO A 59 7.59 -2.39 7.32
N ASP A 60 8.62 -1.66 7.77
CA ASP A 60 8.94 -0.35 7.22
C ASP A 60 9.94 -0.40 6.05
N HIS A 61 10.41 -1.59 5.71
CA HIS A 61 11.49 -1.75 4.72
C HIS A 61 11.19 -2.81 3.68
N TYR A 62 10.02 -2.74 3.07
CA TYR A 62 9.73 -3.62 1.95
C TYR A 62 10.50 -3.13 0.73
N ASP A 63 11.39 -3.96 0.22
CA ASP A 63 12.07 -3.70 -1.04
C ASP A 63 11.24 -4.25 -2.19
N GLY A 64 11.08 -3.46 -3.22
CA GLY A 64 10.31 -3.90 -4.37
C GLY A 64 10.00 -2.77 -5.33
N ASN A 65 9.06 -3.04 -6.20
CA ASN A 65 8.63 -2.11 -7.23
C ASN A 65 7.21 -1.63 -6.96
N ILE A 66 6.97 -0.35 -7.17
CA ILE A 66 5.62 0.21 -7.05
C ILE A 66 4.82 -0.27 -8.25
N VAL A 67 3.72 -0.97 -7.99
CA VAL A 67 2.81 -1.48 -9.02
C VAL A 67 1.87 -0.38 -9.49
N LYS A 68 1.29 0.35 -8.53
CA LYS A 68 0.39 1.46 -8.81
C LYS A 68 0.39 2.42 -7.63
N ARG A 69 0.36 3.70 -7.92
CA ARG A 69 0.35 4.77 -6.94
C ARG A 69 -0.92 5.61 -7.10
N TRP A 70 -1.65 5.79 -6.01
CA TRP A 70 -2.79 6.73 -5.95
C TRP A 70 -2.34 8.09 -5.44
N LYS A 71 -1.33 8.06 -4.60
CA LYS A 71 -0.75 9.32 -4.11
C LYS A 71 0.74 9.21 -3.79
#